data_e82baefb025a48204494e0ec78f562cc
#
_entry.id   e82baefb025a48204494e0ec78f562cc
#
_cell.length_a   1.000
_cell.length_b   1.000
_cell.length_c   1.000
_cell.angle_alpha   90.00
_cell.angle_beta   90.00
_cell.angle_gamma   90.00
#
_symmetry.space_group_name_H-M   'P 1'
#
loop_
_entity.id
_entity.type
_entity.pdbx_description
1 polymer ?
#
loop_
_entity_poly.entity_id
_entity_poly.type
_entity_poly.pdbx_seq_one_letter_code
_entity_poly.pdbx_strand_id
1 'polypeptide(L)'
;MKLSKNFSLDELIKSQVAERKGINNNPSPAQIDNLKLLCEKVLQPIRDKWGVVNVSSGFRSAELCIAIGSSVNSQHCADNGSAACDFEIFGKDNEEVADWVFHNTPIDQLILEFYKGKDQPNSGWIHASYNRNNQRKQYLIAYREDGKVKYKPKLT
;
A
#
# COMPACT_ATOMS: atom_id res chain seq x y z
N MET A 1 -10.99 -12.18 -10.84
CA MET A 1 -10.91 -10.94 -11.67
C MET A 1 -9.50 -10.39 -11.62
N LYS A 2 -8.93 -10.14 -12.79
CA LYS A 2 -7.61 -9.52 -12.86
C LYS A 2 -7.73 -8.00 -12.85
N LEU A 3 -6.86 -7.35 -12.06
CA LEU A 3 -6.75 -5.88 -12.01
C LEU A 3 -5.65 -5.36 -12.91
N SER A 4 -4.60 -6.15 -13.11
CA SER A 4 -3.55 -5.92 -14.10
C SER A 4 -2.92 -7.26 -14.45
N LYS A 5 -1.86 -7.27 -15.26
CA LYS A 5 -1.24 -8.50 -15.77
C LYS A 5 -0.92 -9.52 -14.65
N ASN A 6 -0.37 -9.07 -13.52
CA ASN A 6 0.10 -9.94 -12.44
C ASN A 6 -0.66 -9.75 -11.11
N PHE A 7 -1.73 -8.95 -11.09
CA PHE A 7 -2.48 -8.69 -9.86
C PHE A 7 -3.94 -9.06 -10.03
N SER A 8 -4.49 -9.78 -9.04
CA SER A 8 -5.89 -10.16 -8.99
C SER A 8 -6.61 -9.40 -7.89
N LEU A 9 -7.94 -9.30 -8.03
CA LEU A 9 -8.78 -8.69 -6.99
C LEU A 9 -8.66 -9.48 -5.67
N ASP A 10 -8.65 -10.80 -5.72
CA ASP A 10 -8.56 -11.64 -4.51
C ASP A 10 -7.32 -11.31 -3.70
N GLU A 11 -6.20 -11.07 -4.37
CA GLU A 11 -4.93 -10.72 -3.73
C GLU A 11 -5.02 -9.37 -3.00
N LEU A 12 -5.72 -8.40 -3.57
CA LEU A 12 -5.84 -7.06 -3.04
C LEU A 12 -6.89 -6.93 -1.92
N ILE A 13 -7.83 -7.87 -1.81
CA ILE A 13 -8.89 -7.81 -0.78
C ILE A 13 -8.69 -8.81 0.36
N LYS A 14 -7.68 -9.64 0.28
CA LYS A 14 -7.41 -10.67 1.29
C LYS A 14 -7.10 -10.01 2.64
N SER A 15 -7.76 -10.49 3.71
CA SER A 15 -7.54 -10.03 5.07
C SER A 15 -7.81 -11.16 6.06
N GLN A 16 -6.79 -11.54 6.82
CA GLN A 16 -6.93 -12.56 7.87
C GLN A 16 -7.85 -12.08 9.00
N VAL A 17 -7.81 -10.79 9.32
CA VAL A 17 -8.67 -10.21 10.36
C VAL A 17 -10.12 -10.27 9.94
N ALA A 18 -10.42 -9.91 8.68
CA ALA A 18 -11.78 -9.98 8.15
C ALA A 18 -12.31 -11.41 8.18
N GLU A 19 -11.50 -12.38 7.79
CA GLU A 19 -11.88 -13.81 7.81
C GLU A 19 -12.18 -14.26 9.24
N ARG A 20 -11.30 -13.98 10.20
CA ARG A 20 -11.47 -14.41 11.60
C ARG A 20 -12.69 -13.78 12.26
N LYS A 21 -13.01 -12.54 11.93
CA LYS A 21 -14.12 -11.80 12.55
C LYS A 21 -15.41 -11.86 11.75
N GLY A 22 -15.41 -12.54 10.60
CA GLY A 22 -16.59 -12.61 9.73
C GLY A 22 -16.98 -11.27 9.13
N ILE A 23 -16.01 -10.37 8.92
CA ILE A 23 -16.25 -9.04 8.37
C ILE A 23 -16.26 -9.11 6.84
N ASN A 24 -17.27 -8.48 6.23
CA ASN A 24 -17.35 -8.33 4.78
C ASN A 24 -16.27 -7.36 4.31
N ASN A 25 -15.36 -7.82 3.47
CA ASN A 25 -14.30 -7.02 2.88
C ASN A 25 -14.40 -7.01 1.34
N ASN A 26 -15.60 -6.95 0.82
CA ASN A 26 -15.83 -6.89 -0.63
C ASN A 26 -15.98 -5.44 -1.09
N PRO A 27 -15.16 -4.98 -2.06
CA PRO A 27 -15.26 -3.63 -2.56
C PRO A 27 -16.44 -3.43 -3.51
N SER A 28 -16.93 -2.19 -3.56
CA SER A 28 -17.91 -1.78 -4.56
C SER A 28 -17.26 -1.67 -5.96
N PRO A 29 -18.06 -1.59 -7.04
CA PRO A 29 -17.50 -1.38 -8.38
C PRO A 29 -16.60 -0.15 -8.49
N ALA A 30 -16.97 0.96 -7.84
CA ALA A 30 -16.14 2.17 -7.85
C ALA A 30 -14.81 1.96 -7.12
N GLN A 31 -14.83 1.23 -6.01
CA GLN A 31 -13.60 0.89 -5.28
C GLN A 31 -12.72 -0.06 -6.08
N ILE A 32 -13.31 -1.01 -6.79
CA ILE A 32 -12.57 -1.91 -7.70
C ILE A 32 -11.87 -1.11 -8.80
N ASP A 33 -12.51 -0.09 -9.37
CA ASP A 33 -11.90 0.76 -10.38
C ASP A 33 -10.67 1.49 -9.82
N ASN A 34 -10.74 1.97 -8.58
CA ASN A 34 -9.61 2.62 -7.93
C ASN A 34 -8.46 1.64 -7.66
N LEU A 35 -8.78 0.42 -7.22
CA LEU A 35 -7.78 -0.65 -7.04
C LEU A 35 -7.13 -1.02 -8.37
N LYS A 36 -7.89 -1.07 -9.44
CA LYS A 36 -7.37 -1.36 -10.77
C LYS A 36 -6.34 -0.33 -11.22
N LEU A 37 -6.63 0.96 -11.00
CA LEU A 37 -5.68 2.04 -11.32
C LEU A 37 -4.41 1.95 -10.48
N LEU A 38 -4.53 1.63 -9.18
CA LEU A 38 -3.37 1.41 -8.34
C LEU A 38 -2.48 0.29 -8.91
N CYS A 39 -3.09 -0.82 -9.32
CA CYS A 39 -2.36 -1.93 -9.90
C CYS A 39 -1.70 -1.56 -11.23
N GLU A 40 -2.43 -0.92 -12.13
CA GLU A 40 -1.91 -0.55 -13.46
C GLU A 40 -0.81 0.50 -13.38
N LYS A 41 -0.99 1.53 -12.55
CA LYS A 41 -0.09 2.69 -12.49
C LYS A 41 1.10 2.53 -11.56
N VAL A 42 0.95 1.75 -10.50
CA VAL A 42 1.97 1.64 -9.44
C VAL A 42 2.47 0.20 -9.27
N LEU A 43 1.59 -0.72 -8.93
CA LEU A 43 2.03 -2.07 -8.54
C LEU A 43 2.59 -2.89 -9.72
N GLN A 44 2.00 -2.77 -10.89
CA GLN A 44 2.50 -3.51 -12.06
C GLN A 44 3.91 -3.04 -12.49
N PRO A 45 4.20 -1.72 -12.58
CA PRO A 45 5.58 -1.27 -12.80
C PRO A 45 6.57 -1.79 -11.77
N ILE A 46 6.18 -1.85 -10.49
CA ILE A 46 7.02 -2.42 -9.43
C ILE A 46 7.27 -3.90 -9.68
N ARG A 47 6.21 -4.63 -10.02
CA ARG A 47 6.29 -6.08 -10.34
C ARG A 47 7.22 -6.34 -11.51
N ASP A 48 7.13 -5.52 -12.56
CA ASP A 48 7.95 -5.67 -13.77
C ASP A 48 9.43 -5.41 -13.48
N LYS A 49 9.74 -4.50 -12.56
CA LYS A 49 11.13 -4.16 -12.20
C LYS A 49 11.72 -5.13 -11.19
N TRP A 50 10.98 -5.46 -10.14
CA TRP A 50 11.53 -6.11 -8.95
C TRP A 50 11.15 -7.58 -8.80
N GLY A 51 10.19 -8.07 -9.57
CA GLY A 51 9.67 -9.43 -9.41
C GLY A 51 8.46 -9.46 -8.48
N VAL A 52 8.24 -10.59 -7.82
CA VAL A 52 7.01 -10.83 -7.04
C VAL A 52 6.82 -9.78 -5.96
N VAL A 53 5.65 -9.15 -5.97
CA VAL A 53 5.21 -8.18 -4.96
C VAL A 53 4.35 -8.92 -3.94
N ASN A 54 4.79 -8.90 -2.68
CA ASN A 54 4.08 -9.56 -1.59
C ASN A 54 3.18 -8.56 -0.89
N VAL A 55 1.89 -8.61 -1.20
CA VAL A 55 0.88 -7.71 -0.63
C VAL A 55 0.52 -8.19 0.77
N SER A 56 0.76 -7.36 1.78
CA SER A 56 0.37 -7.64 3.16
C SER A 56 -0.98 -7.03 3.53
N SER A 57 -1.33 -5.91 2.92
CA SER A 57 -2.63 -5.26 3.11
C SER A 57 -2.97 -4.44 1.87
N GLY A 58 -4.12 -4.71 1.28
CA GLY A 58 -4.64 -3.93 0.17
C GLY A 58 -5.91 -3.21 0.59
N PHE A 59 -7.04 -3.56 -0.02
CA PHE A 59 -8.34 -2.98 0.30
C PHE A 59 -8.80 -3.34 1.72
N ARG A 60 -9.34 -2.35 2.43
CA ARG A 60 -10.02 -2.53 3.71
C ARG A 60 -11.39 -1.85 3.62
N SER A 61 -12.46 -2.62 3.86
CA SER A 61 -13.81 -2.03 3.97
C SER A 61 -13.87 -1.08 5.18
N ALA A 62 -14.84 -0.17 5.19
CA ALA A 62 -15.06 0.72 6.33
C ALA A 62 -15.26 -0.07 7.63
N GLU A 63 -16.01 -1.17 7.57
CA GLU A 63 -16.23 -2.06 8.72
C GLU A 63 -14.92 -2.65 9.24
N LEU A 64 -14.03 -3.11 8.32
CA LEU A 64 -12.73 -3.64 8.70
C LEU A 64 -11.84 -2.54 9.31
N CYS A 65 -11.83 -1.35 8.74
CA CYS A 65 -11.08 -0.21 9.30
C CYS A 65 -11.50 0.08 10.74
N ILE A 66 -12.79 0.12 11.01
CA ILE A 66 -13.32 0.33 12.37
C ILE A 66 -12.84 -0.80 13.30
N ALA A 67 -12.92 -2.05 12.85
CA ALA A 67 -12.57 -3.22 13.66
C ALA A 67 -11.09 -3.24 14.06
N ILE A 68 -10.19 -2.72 13.23
CA ILE A 68 -8.74 -2.71 13.50
C ILE A 68 -8.26 -1.37 14.08
N GLY A 69 -9.17 -0.44 14.36
CA GLY A 69 -8.82 0.87 14.90
C GLY A 69 -8.20 1.83 13.89
N SER A 70 -8.40 1.60 12.60
CA SER A 70 -7.94 2.46 11.53
C SER A 70 -9.01 3.48 11.13
N SER A 71 -8.60 4.53 10.40
CA SER A 71 -9.52 5.55 9.91
C SER A 71 -10.32 5.04 8.70
N VAL A 72 -11.62 5.37 8.65
CA VAL A 72 -12.46 5.14 7.46
C VAL A 72 -12.08 6.08 6.30
N ASN A 73 -11.23 7.09 6.57
CA ASN A 73 -10.68 7.98 5.55
C ASN A 73 -9.35 7.50 4.98
N SER A 74 -8.87 6.34 5.41
CA SER A 74 -7.65 5.73 4.90
C SER A 74 -7.76 5.46 3.39
N GLN A 75 -6.68 5.67 2.66
CA GLN A 75 -6.62 5.33 1.24
C GLN A 75 -6.77 3.82 0.98
N HIS A 76 -6.57 2.98 1.99
CA HIS A 76 -6.88 1.55 1.90
C HIS A 76 -8.37 1.27 1.69
N CYS A 77 -9.26 2.22 1.99
CA CYS A 77 -10.69 2.08 1.74
C CYS A 77 -11.05 2.24 0.26
N ALA A 78 -10.12 2.64 -0.58
CA ALA A 78 -10.28 2.78 -2.03
C ALA A 78 -11.43 3.70 -2.44
N ASP A 79 -11.69 4.74 -1.62
CA ASP A 79 -12.70 5.76 -1.87
C ASP A 79 -12.08 7.05 -2.41
N ASN A 80 -12.94 7.94 -2.92
CA ASN A 80 -12.55 9.28 -3.38
C ASN A 80 -11.45 9.28 -4.46
N GLY A 81 -11.49 8.25 -5.31
CA GLY A 81 -10.56 8.12 -6.45
C GLY A 81 -9.19 7.57 -6.08
N SER A 82 -8.97 7.16 -4.83
CA SER A 82 -7.67 6.63 -4.41
C SER A 82 -7.74 5.18 -3.94
N ALA A 83 -6.57 4.53 -3.91
CA ALA A 83 -6.40 3.20 -3.33
C ALA A 83 -4.97 3.07 -2.81
N ALA A 84 -4.74 2.17 -1.86
CA ALA A 84 -3.45 1.96 -1.25
C ALA A 84 -3.15 0.48 -1.03
N CYS A 85 -1.86 0.18 -0.92
CA CYS A 85 -1.37 -1.18 -0.71
C CYS A 85 -0.10 -1.12 0.14
N ASP A 86 0.00 -2.03 1.11
CA ASP A 86 1.22 -2.30 1.86
C ASP A 86 1.85 -3.55 1.28
N PHE A 87 3.15 -3.49 0.99
CA PHE A 87 3.83 -4.60 0.33
C PHE A 87 5.32 -4.67 0.66
N GLU A 88 5.93 -5.80 0.30
CA GLU A 88 7.37 -6.02 0.34
C GLU A 88 7.82 -6.80 -0.89
N ILE A 89 9.09 -6.64 -1.23
CA ILE A 89 9.78 -7.49 -2.21
C ILE A 89 10.78 -8.32 -1.42
N PHE A 90 10.51 -9.60 -1.23
CA PHE A 90 11.38 -10.46 -0.43
C PHE A 90 12.80 -10.50 -0.99
N GLY A 91 13.79 -10.41 -0.09
CA GLY A 91 15.19 -10.42 -0.47
C GLY A 91 15.75 -9.11 -0.99
N LYS A 92 14.95 -8.05 -0.99
CA LYS A 92 15.37 -6.71 -1.43
C LYS A 92 15.31 -5.72 -0.27
N ASP A 93 16.18 -4.71 -0.32
CA ASP A 93 16.19 -3.62 0.66
C ASP A 93 14.95 -2.75 0.45
N ASN A 94 14.11 -2.61 1.49
CA ASN A 94 12.88 -1.83 1.40
C ASN A 94 13.14 -0.36 1.04
N GLU A 95 14.21 0.24 1.53
CA GLU A 95 14.54 1.62 1.18
C GLU A 95 14.90 1.75 -0.30
N GLU A 96 15.68 0.83 -0.83
CA GLU A 96 16.06 0.83 -2.24
C GLU A 96 14.83 0.68 -3.14
N VAL A 97 13.93 -0.24 -2.80
CA VAL A 97 12.68 -0.42 -3.53
C VAL A 97 11.82 0.84 -3.45
N ALA A 98 11.64 1.40 -2.25
CA ALA A 98 10.82 2.61 -2.06
C ALA A 98 11.37 3.80 -2.85
N ASP A 99 12.68 4.02 -2.83
CA ASP A 99 13.30 5.10 -3.61
C ASP A 99 13.03 4.92 -5.12
N TRP A 100 13.14 3.71 -5.62
CA TRP A 100 12.81 3.42 -7.01
C TRP A 100 11.35 3.73 -7.33
N VAL A 101 10.44 3.32 -6.45
CA VAL A 101 8.99 3.59 -6.61
C VAL A 101 8.74 5.09 -6.70
N PHE A 102 9.37 5.86 -5.82
CA PHE A 102 9.22 7.32 -5.83
C PHE A 102 9.64 7.94 -7.17
N HIS A 103 10.77 7.50 -7.72
CA HIS A 103 11.31 8.09 -8.94
C HIS A 103 10.67 7.56 -10.22
N ASN A 104 9.98 6.42 -10.19
CA ASN A 104 9.57 5.72 -11.41
C ASN A 104 8.07 5.46 -11.53
N THR A 105 7.27 5.84 -10.52
CA THR A 105 5.81 5.63 -10.58
C THR A 105 5.07 6.90 -10.16
N PRO A 106 3.81 7.08 -10.62
CA PRO A 106 3.01 8.26 -10.28
C PRO A 106 2.26 8.08 -8.95
N ILE A 107 2.97 7.74 -7.88
CA ILE A 107 2.34 7.55 -6.58
C ILE A 107 1.72 8.85 -6.05
N ASP A 108 0.66 8.71 -5.26
CA ASP A 108 0.13 9.81 -4.48
C ASP A 108 0.93 9.96 -3.18
N GLN A 109 0.94 8.91 -2.35
CA GLN A 109 1.72 8.88 -1.11
C GLN A 109 2.52 7.58 -1.03
N LEU A 110 3.79 7.72 -0.67
CA LEU A 110 4.71 6.61 -0.45
C LEU A 110 5.23 6.72 0.97
N ILE A 111 5.15 5.63 1.73
CA ILE A 111 5.66 5.63 3.10
C ILE A 111 6.59 4.42 3.29
N LEU A 112 7.81 4.69 3.70
CA LEU A 112 8.73 3.66 4.16
C LEU A 112 8.45 3.48 5.65
N GLU A 113 7.78 2.36 6.01
CA GLU A 113 7.23 2.16 7.35
C GLU A 113 8.15 1.29 8.20
N PHE A 114 8.63 1.87 9.29
CA PHE A 114 9.42 1.18 10.33
C PHE A 114 10.69 0.51 9.84
N TYR A 115 11.32 1.10 8.84
CA TYR A 115 12.61 0.64 8.32
C TYR A 115 13.73 0.96 9.31
N LYS A 116 14.57 -0.03 9.59
CA LYS A 116 15.61 0.07 10.64
C LYS A 116 17.02 0.26 10.11
N GLY A 117 17.18 0.49 8.81
CA GLY A 117 18.50 0.77 8.22
C GLY A 117 19.08 -0.39 7.43
N LYS A 118 20.25 -0.16 6.84
CA LYS A 118 20.90 -1.10 5.93
C LYS A 118 21.29 -2.42 6.57
N ASP A 119 21.49 -2.45 7.90
CA ASP A 119 21.77 -3.68 8.63
C ASP A 119 20.55 -4.57 8.76
N GLN A 120 19.36 -4.02 8.56
CA GLN A 120 18.07 -4.72 8.59
C GLN A 120 17.25 -4.32 7.36
N PRO A 121 17.69 -4.69 6.15
CA PRO A 121 17.12 -4.17 4.90
C PRO A 121 15.67 -4.63 4.65
N ASN A 122 15.25 -5.70 5.28
CA ASN A 122 13.88 -6.23 5.14
C ASN A 122 12.97 -5.83 6.31
N SER A 123 13.42 -4.90 7.18
CA SER A 123 12.59 -4.40 8.28
C SER A 123 11.48 -3.50 7.75
N GLY A 124 10.35 -3.51 8.43
CA GLY A 124 9.20 -2.71 8.04
C GLY A 124 8.57 -3.15 6.73
N TRP A 125 7.94 -2.21 6.04
CA TRP A 125 7.30 -2.46 4.74
C TRP A 125 7.12 -1.15 3.98
N ILE A 126 6.53 -1.23 2.78
CA ILE A 126 6.28 -0.07 1.93
C ILE A 126 4.78 0.11 1.77
N HIS A 127 4.31 1.33 2.02
CA HIS A 127 2.94 1.76 1.72
C HIS A 127 2.97 2.62 0.47
N ALA A 128 2.16 2.30 -0.52
CA ALA A 128 2.04 3.09 -1.74
C ALA A 128 0.58 3.29 -2.10
N SER A 129 0.23 4.51 -2.51
CA SER A 129 -1.12 4.84 -2.94
C SER A 129 -1.12 5.54 -4.29
N TYR A 130 -2.28 5.52 -4.94
CA TYR A 130 -2.55 6.24 -6.18
C TYR A 130 -3.89 6.95 -6.05
N ASN A 131 -3.98 8.19 -6.52
CA ASN A 131 -5.22 8.95 -6.56
C ASN A 131 -5.42 9.45 -7.99
N ARG A 132 -6.53 9.05 -8.63
CA ARG A 132 -6.78 9.40 -10.03
C ARG A 132 -6.94 10.91 -10.26
N ASN A 133 -7.31 11.65 -9.23
CA ASN A 133 -7.58 13.08 -9.33
C ASN A 133 -6.35 13.94 -9.11
N ASN A 134 -5.40 13.48 -8.28
CA ASN A 134 -4.22 14.25 -7.94
C ASN A 134 -3.16 13.36 -7.29
N GLN A 135 -1.96 13.32 -7.85
CA GLN A 135 -0.83 12.59 -7.25
C GLN A 135 0.06 13.60 -6.53
N ARG A 136 -0.03 13.62 -5.19
CA ARG A 136 0.75 14.54 -4.35
C ARG A 136 2.25 14.28 -4.44
N LYS A 137 2.65 13.07 -4.83
CA LYS A 137 4.06 12.66 -4.90
C LYS A 137 4.75 12.84 -3.55
N GLN A 138 4.04 12.53 -2.46
CA GLN A 138 4.54 12.68 -1.10
C GLN A 138 5.31 11.43 -0.67
N TYR A 139 6.52 11.62 -0.16
CA TYR A 139 7.36 10.52 0.32
C TYR A 139 7.68 10.73 1.80
N LEU A 140 7.23 9.81 2.65
CA LEU A 140 7.36 9.88 4.10
C LEU A 140 8.10 8.67 4.67
N ILE A 141 8.65 8.86 5.87
CA ILE A 141 9.10 7.77 6.74
C ILE A 141 8.14 7.71 7.92
N ALA A 142 7.66 6.51 8.26
CA ALA A 142 6.94 6.27 9.49
C ALA A 142 7.89 5.62 10.51
N TYR A 143 7.89 6.14 11.72
CA TYR A 143 8.74 5.65 12.81
C TYR A 143 8.02 5.75 14.15
N ARG A 144 8.55 5.06 15.17
CA ARG A 144 8.01 5.14 16.53
C ARG A 144 8.90 6.01 17.40
N GLU A 145 8.28 6.87 18.19
CA GLU A 145 8.95 7.69 19.18
C GLU A 145 8.03 7.79 20.39
N ASP A 146 8.55 7.45 21.56
CA ASP A 146 7.77 7.43 22.82
C ASP A 146 6.48 6.61 22.71
N GLY A 147 6.55 5.46 22.01
CA GLY A 147 5.43 4.57 21.81
C GLY A 147 4.37 5.04 20.81
N LYS A 148 4.62 6.16 20.14
CA LYS A 148 3.70 6.75 19.15
C LYS A 148 4.28 6.67 17.74
N VAL A 149 3.40 6.45 16.76
CA VAL A 149 3.78 6.50 15.34
C VAL A 149 3.87 7.96 14.91
N LYS A 150 5.01 8.31 14.31
CA LYS A 150 5.26 9.65 13.76
C LYS A 150 5.71 9.53 12.32
N TYR A 151 5.54 10.62 11.58
CA TYR A 151 5.89 10.70 10.16
C TYR A 151 6.81 11.88 9.91
N LYS A 152 7.77 11.71 9.00
CA LYS A 152 8.62 12.81 8.54
C LYS A 152 8.91 12.63 7.05
N PRO A 153 9.22 13.73 6.32
CA PRO A 153 9.59 13.62 4.91
C PRO A 153 10.84 12.76 4.73
N LYS A 154 10.82 11.92 3.70
CA LYS A 154 12.00 11.16 3.27
C LYS A 154 12.80 12.03 2.31
N LEU A 155 14.04 12.31 2.67
CA LEU A 155 14.97 13.04 1.79
C LEU A 155 15.57 12.08 0.78
N THR A 156 15.57 12.49 -0.49
CA THR A 156 16.11 11.69 -1.60
C THR A 156 17.18 12.46 -2.37
#